data_9edafaebec408c6a6640d63ca05f8470
#
_entry.id   9edafaebec408c6a6640d63ca05f8470
#
_cell.length_a   1.000
_cell.length_b   1.000
_cell.length_c   1.000
_cell.angle_alpha   90.00
_cell.angle_beta   90.00
_cell.angle_gamma   90.00
#
_symmetry.space_group_name_H-M   'P 1'
#
loop_
_entity.id
_entity.type
_entity.pdbx_description
1 polymer ?
#
loop_
_entity_poly.entity_id
_entity_poly.type
_entity_poly.pdbx_seq_one_letter_code
_entity_poly.pdbx_strand_id
1 'polypeptide(L)'
;MTMTSDQLQTLLQQTYFDAIDQQNASRAVQAFTEDVEWSHYQVWEHHGHARNRADVFHGRSALRDFLAGRMAEMQEEGIRHLVTHVITEGDEGAFRAKVQGTNGESMHFFGWVELAEGRISKYIVGPEP
;
A
#
# COMPACT_ATOMS: atom_id res chain seq x y z
N MET A 1 -19.94 0.44 -11.77
CA MET A 1 -19.83 -0.93 -11.22
C MET A 1 -18.94 -0.90 -10.00
N THR A 2 -19.42 -1.41 -8.87
CA THR A 2 -18.65 -1.40 -7.63
C THR A 2 -17.71 -2.60 -7.58
N MET A 3 -16.57 -2.42 -6.93
CA MET A 3 -15.59 -3.48 -6.73
C MET A 3 -16.01 -4.36 -5.56
N THR A 4 -15.92 -5.68 -5.72
CA THR A 4 -16.15 -6.61 -4.61
C THR A 4 -14.95 -6.67 -3.67
N SER A 5 -15.15 -7.22 -2.45
CA SER A 5 -14.05 -7.42 -1.52
C SER A 5 -12.97 -8.33 -2.12
N ASP A 6 -13.34 -9.36 -2.87
CA ASP A 6 -12.36 -10.24 -3.53
C ASP A 6 -11.57 -9.51 -4.61
N GLN A 7 -12.22 -8.64 -5.36
CA GLN A 7 -11.54 -7.82 -6.38
C GLN A 7 -10.57 -6.83 -5.72
N LEU A 8 -10.97 -6.19 -4.64
CA LEU A 8 -10.08 -5.29 -3.90
C LEU A 8 -8.94 -6.05 -3.25
N GLN A 9 -9.20 -7.24 -2.70
CA GLN A 9 -8.15 -8.11 -2.16
C GLN A 9 -7.09 -8.40 -3.23
N THR A 10 -7.52 -8.78 -4.43
CA THR A 10 -6.61 -9.07 -5.54
C THR A 10 -5.81 -7.84 -5.97
N LEU A 11 -6.49 -6.69 -6.05
CA LEU A 11 -5.84 -5.44 -6.44
C LEU A 11 -4.76 -5.03 -5.43
N LEU A 12 -5.08 -5.08 -4.14
CA LEU A 12 -4.15 -4.73 -3.08
C LEU A 12 -2.99 -5.75 -2.99
N GLN A 13 -3.31 -7.03 -2.95
CA GLN A 13 -2.28 -8.05 -2.74
C GLN A 13 -1.43 -8.27 -3.97
N GLN A 14 -2.04 -8.58 -5.12
CA GLN A 14 -1.29 -9.01 -6.30
C GLN A 14 -0.76 -7.83 -7.11
N THR A 15 -1.58 -6.81 -7.34
CA THR A 15 -1.14 -5.68 -8.17
C THR A 15 -0.23 -4.74 -7.39
N TYR A 16 -0.53 -4.50 -6.12
CA TYR A 16 0.20 -3.52 -5.33
C TYR A 16 1.28 -4.15 -4.42
N PHE A 17 0.89 -4.86 -3.37
CA PHE A 17 1.87 -5.31 -2.36
C PHE A 17 2.87 -6.33 -2.88
N ASP A 18 2.44 -7.30 -3.69
CA ASP A 18 3.38 -8.26 -4.29
C ASP A 18 4.37 -7.56 -5.22
N ALA A 19 3.92 -6.53 -5.94
CA ALA A 19 4.81 -5.73 -6.78
C ALA A 19 5.81 -4.93 -5.94
N ILE A 20 5.36 -4.37 -4.81
CA ILE A 20 6.25 -3.72 -3.83
C ILE A 20 7.33 -4.70 -3.36
N ASP A 21 6.92 -5.90 -2.95
CA ASP A 21 7.83 -6.92 -2.42
C ASP A 21 8.77 -7.47 -3.49
N GLN A 22 8.37 -7.41 -4.76
CA GLN A 22 9.19 -7.79 -5.91
C GLN A 22 9.99 -6.62 -6.49
N GLN A 23 9.92 -5.45 -5.86
CA GLN A 23 10.65 -4.24 -6.26
C GLN A 23 10.25 -3.75 -7.66
N ASN A 24 8.98 -3.83 -7.97
CA ASN A 24 8.44 -3.39 -9.26
C ASN A 24 7.48 -2.21 -9.07
N ALA A 25 8.05 -1.01 -8.96
CA ALA A 25 7.27 0.22 -8.73
C ALA A 25 6.30 0.52 -9.89
N SER A 26 6.70 0.27 -11.11
CA SER A 26 5.86 0.52 -12.30
C SER A 26 4.61 -0.34 -12.27
N ARG A 27 4.70 -1.59 -11.81
CA ARG A 27 3.55 -2.47 -11.66
C ARG A 27 2.69 -2.07 -10.46
N ALA A 28 3.32 -1.75 -9.34
CA ALA A 28 2.61 -1.38 -8.11
C ALA A 28 1.65 -0.21 -8.34
N VAL A 29 2.09 0.82 -9.06
CA VAL A 29 1.25 2.00 -9.29
C VAL A 29 0.10 1.75 -10.26
N GLN A 30 0.06 0.61 -10.95
CA GLN A 30 -1.10 0.25 -11.77
C GLN A 30 -2.36 0.00 -10.94
N ALA A 31 -2.22 -0.21 -9.64
CA ALA A 31 -3.37 -0.30 -8.71
C ALA A 31 -4.11 1.03 -8.56
N PHE A 32 -3.50 2.14 -8.95
CA PHE A 32 -3.99 3.49 -8.67
C PHE A 32 -4.42 4.23 -9.92
N THR A 33 -5.34 5.20 -9.75
CA THR A 33 -5.69 6.15 -10.81
C THR A 33 -4.53 7.13 -11.04
N GLU A 34 -4.53 7.81 -12.19
CA GLU A 34 -3.47 8.79 -12.51
C GLU A 34 -3.37 9.92 -11.49
N ASP A 35 -4.50 10.32 -10.93
CA ASP A 35 -4.61 11.44 -9.98
C ASP A 35 -4.70 10.99 -8.53
N VAL A 36 -4.22 9.81 -8.21
CA VAL A 36 -4.34 9.21 -6.88
C VAL A 36 -3.82 10.14 -5.77
N GLU A 37 -4.53 10.13 -4.65
CA GLU A 37 -4.05 10.71 -3.40
C GLU A 37 -3.58 9.56 -2.51
N TRP A 38 -2.31 9.54 -2.19
CA TRP A 38 -1.69 8.44 -1.46
C TRP A 38 -1.02 8.98 -0.20
N SER A 39 -1.41 8.40 0.95
CA SER A 39 -0.86 8.77 2.25
C SER A 39 -0.44 7.50 3.01
N HIS A 40 0.73 7.55 3.61
CA HIS A 40 1.30 6.40 4.29
C HIS A 40 2.01 6.82 5.56
N TYR A 41 1.52 6.34 6.71
CA TYR A 41 2.25 6.41 7.97
C TYR A 41 3.10 5.15 8.11
N GLN A 42 4.36 5.31 8.46
CA GLN A 42 5.26 4.17 8.60
C GLN A 42 4.75 3.21 9.70
N VAL A 43 4.80 1.92 9.41
CA VAL A 43 4.38 0.88 10.37
C VAL A 43 5.41 0.76 11.49
N TRP A 44 6.70 0.92 11.16
CA TRP A 44 7.78 1.10 12.13
C TRP A 44 8.80 2.09 11.57
N GLU A 45 9.62 2.67 12.45
CA GLU A 45 10.66 3.60 12.02
C GLU A 45 11.70 2.86 11.16
N HIS A 46 12.10 3.49 10.07
CA HIS A 46 12.91 2.81 9.07
C HIS A 46 13.53 3.84 8.12
N HIS A 47 14.85 3.79 7.98
CA HIS A 47 15.60 4.68 7.08
C HIS A 47 15.23 6.16 7.22
N GLY A 48 15.04 6.62 8.46
CA GLY A 48 14.68 8.01 8.73
C GLY A 48 13.21 8.35 8.54
N HIS A 49 12.36 7.40 8.17
CA HIS A 49 10.92 7.60 8.05
C HIS A 49 10.25 7.28 9.40
N ALA A 50 9.72 8.28 10.06
CA ALA A 50 9.14 8.15 11.39
C ALA A 50 7.67 7.73 11.34
N ARG A 51 7.22 6.99 12.35
CA ARG A 51 5.83 6.50 12.44
C ARG A 51 4.79 7.60 12.59
N ASN A 52 5.16 8.75 13.10
CA ASN A 52 4.23 9.86 13.34
C ASN A 52 4.15 10.86 12.18
N ARG A 53 4.77 10.54 11.04
CA ARG A 53 4.77 11.39 9.85
C ARG A 53 4.25 10.61 8.67
N ALA A 54 3.32 11.23 7.93
CA ALA A 54 2.82 10.64 6.71
C ALA A 54 3.69 11.05 5.52
N ASP A 55 3.96 10.10 4.65
CA ASP A 55 4.44 10.38 3.30
C ASP A 55 3.20 10.57 2.43
N VAL A 56 3.06 11.72 1.79
CA VAL A 56 1.87 12.09 1.02
C VAL A 56 2.27 12.42 -0.41
N PHE A 57 1.61 11.77 -1.36
CA PHE A 57 1.86 11.99 -2.78
C PHE A 57 0.56 12.15 -3.55
N HIS A 58 0.57 13.04 -4.52
CA HIS A 58 -0.51 13.22 -5.48
C HIS A 58 -0.02 12.81 -6.86
N GLY A 59 -0.78 11.92 -7.48
CA GLY A 59 -0.48 11.47 -8.82
C GLY A 59 0.40 10.23 -8.87
N ARG A 60 0.11 9.38 -9.85
CA ARG A 60 0.77 8.09 -10.03
C ARG A 60 2.28 8.23 -10.29
N SER A 61 2.67 9.25 -11.05
CA SER A 61 4.07 9.44 -11.42
C SER A 61 4.95 9.78 -10.22
N ALA A 62 4.50 10.71 -9.38
CA ALA A 62 5.23 11.06 -8.16
C ALA A 62 5.29 9.89 -7.19
N LEU A 63 4.20 9.13 -7.08
CA LEU A 63 4.15 7.94 -6.24
C LEU A 63 5.13 6.86 -6.72
N ARG A 64 5.20 6.63 -8.05
CA ARG A 64 6.13 5.65 -8.60
C ARG A 64 7.57 5.98 -8.24
N ASP A 65 7.96 7.24 -8.37
CA ASP A 65 9.32 7.67 -8.06
C ASP A 65 9.65 7.48 -6.57
N PHE A 66 8.71 7.81 -5.70
CA PHE A 66 8.86 7.57 -4.26
C PHE A 66 8.99 6.09 -3.94
N LEU A 67 8.11 5.25 -4.49
CA LEU A 67 8.14 3.81 -4.23
C LEU A 67 9.43 3.17 -4.74
N ALA A 68 9.93 3.60 -5.90
CA ALA A 68 11.20 3.09 -6.41
C ALA A 68 12.36 3.39 -5.44
N GLY A 69 12.37 4.58 -4.83
CA GLY A 69 13.35 4.92 -3.81
C GLY A 69 13.23 4.09 -2.54
N ARG A 70 11.99 3.89 -2.07
CA ARG A 70 11.75 3.04 -0.88
C ARG A 70 12.13 1.59 -1.13
N MET A 71 11.84 1.07 -2.32
CA MET A 71 12.21 -0.30 -2.69
C MET A 71 13.72 -0.49 -2.66
N ALA A 72 14.49 0.49 -3.14
CA ALA A 72 15.95 0.44 -3.08
C ALA A 72 16.45 0.38 -1.63
N GLU A 73 15.83 1.14 -0.72
CA GLU A 73 16.16 1.10 0.70
C GLU A 73 15.84 -0.24 1.35
N MET A 74 14.77 -0.90 0.93
CA MET A 74 14.27 -2.14 1.53
C MET A 74 14.79 -3.40 0.86
N GLN A 75 15.58 -3.27 -0.18
CA GLN A 75 15.99 -4.39 -1.03
C GLN A 75 16.61 -5.56 -0.24
N GLU A 76 17.40 -5.26 0.77
CA GLU A 76 18.13 -6.26 1.56
C GLU A 76 17.31 -6.75 2.77
N GLU A 77 16.13 -6.21 3.01
CA GLU A 77 15.39 -6.49 4.23
C GLU A 77 14.35 -7.60 4.08
N GLY A 78 14.05 -8.02 2.85
CA GLY A 78 13.15 -9.13 2.60
C GLY A 78 11.75 -8.92 3.20
N ILE A 79 11.27 -7.69 3.18
CA ILE A 79 9.97 -7.33 3.73
C ILE A 79 8.85 -7.89 2.85
N ARG A 80 7.81 -8.44 3.47
CA ARG A 80 6.64 -8.96 2.78
C ARG A 80 5.36 -8.37 3.37
N HIS A 81 4.41 -8.07 2.49
CA HIS A 81 3.12 -7.51 2.86
C HIS A 81 2.02 -8.52 2.54
N LEU A 82 1.14 -8.77 3.52
CA LEU A 82 0.04 -9.72 3.38
C LEU A 82 -1.27 -9.07 3.81
N VAL A 83 -2.22 -8.98 2.89
CA VAL A 83 -3.57 -8.48 3.18
C VAL A 83 -4.37 -9.60 3.83
N THR A 84 -4.90 -9.35 5.02
CA THR A 84 -5.60 -10.36 5.81
C THR A 84 -7.12 -10.20 5.79
N HIS A 85 -7.61 -8.97 5.69
CA HIS A 85 -9.04 -8.67 5.73
C HIS A 85 -9.36 -7.53 4.77
N VAL A 86 -10.47 -7.62 4.05
CA VAL A 86 -10.96 -6.57 3.16
C VAL A 86 -12.46 -6.44 3.32
N ILE A 87 -12.93 -5.21 3.42
CA ILE A 87 -14.34 -4.86 3.48
C ILE A 87 -14.58 -3.78 2.41
N THR A 88 -15.66 -3.92 1.65
CA THR A 88 -16.04 -2.91 0.66
C THR A 88 -17.48 -2.49 0.86
N GLU A 89 -17.75 -1.22 0.56
CA GLU A 89 -19.10 -0.67 0.50
C GLU A 89 -19.13 0.43 -0.58
N GLY A 90 -19.87 0.20 -1.65
CA GLY A 90 -19.91 1.14 -2.78
C GLY A 90 -18.53 1.33 -3.39
N ASP A 91 -18.10 2.58 -3.48
CA ASP A 91 -16.80 2.94 -4.03
C ASP A 91 -15.73 3.15 -2.95
N GLU A 92 -15.93 2.56 -1.77
CA GLU A 92 -15.04 2.71 -0.64
C GLU A 92 -14.66 1.33 -0.11
N GLY A 93 -13.51 1.25 0.53
CA GLY A 93 -13.08 0.00 1.16
C GLY A 93 -12.11 0.24 2.30
N ALA A 94 -11.98 -0.78 3.14
CA ALA A 94 -11.03 -0.80 4.22
C ALA A 94 -10.34 -2.16 4.23
N PHE A 95 -9.11 -2.19 4.73
CA PHE A 95 -8.40 -3.45 4.83
C PHE A 95 -7.48 -3.47 6.04
N ARG A 96 -7.18 -4.68 6.48
CA ARG A 96 -6.14 -4.96 7.48
C ARG A 96 -5.09 -5.81 6.81
N ALA A 97 -3.85 -5.51 7.09
CA ALA A 97 -2.73 -6.23 6.52
C ALA A 97 -1.62 -6.36 7.56
N LYS A 98 -0.64 -7.20 7.26
CA LYS A 98 0.57 -7.27 8.07
C LYS A 98 1.79 -7.16 7.18
N VAL A 99 2.85 -6.57 7.73
CA VAL A 99 4.15 -6.53 7.11
C VAL A 99 5.10 -7.39 7.95
N GLN A 100 5.86 -8.27 7.29
CA GLN A 100 6.80 -9.19 7.93
C GLN A 100 8.22 -8.80 7.54
N GLY A 101 9.10 -8.69 8.54
CA GLY A 101 10.53 -8.50 8.32
C GLY A 101 11.28 -9.83 8.29
N THR A 102 12.55 -9.79 7.92
CA THR A 102 13.40 -10.99 7.82
C THR A 102 13.73 -11.63 9.15
N ASN A 103 13.61 -10.88 10.25
CA ASN A 103 13.89 -11.38 11.60
C ASN A 103 12.68 -12.05 12.26
N GLY A 104 11.61 -12.27 11.51
CA GLY A 104 10.37 -12.85 12.03
C GLY A 104 9.44 -11.86 12.68
N GLU A 105 9.78 -10.59 12.75
CA GLU A 105 8.87 -9.56 13.22
C GLU A 105 7.73 -9.39 12.24
N SER A 106 6.52 -9.18 12.78
CA SER A 106 5.40 -8.76 11.98
C SER A 106 4.61 -7.67 12.69
N MET A 107 4.10 -6.73 11.93
CA MET A 107 3.28 -5.65 12.45
C MET A 107 2.05 -5.50 11.57
N HIS A 108 0.93 -5.20 12.20
CA HIS A 108 -0.32 -5.00 11.50
C HIS A 108 -0.55 -3.53 11.18
N PHE A 109 -1.25 -3.29 10.10
CA PHE A 109 -1.66 -1.94 9.73
C PHE A 109 -3.05 -1.98 9.10
N PHE A 110 -3.69 -0.82 9.10
CA PHE A 110 -5.01 -0.61 8.52
C PHE A 110 -4.92 0.36 7.35
N GLY A 111 -5.80 0.18 6.39
CA GLY A 111 -5.92 1.09 5.27
C GLY A 111 -7.35 1.41 4.93
N TRP A 112 -7.52 2.58 4.35
CA TRP A 112 -8.76 3.06 3.76
C TRP A 112 -8.52 3.40 2.31
N VAL A 113 -9.43 2.99 1.44
CA VAL A 113 -9.32 3.28 0.02
C VAL A 113 -10.64 3.84 -0.52
N GLU A 114 -10.52 4.70 -1.52
CA GLU A 114 -11.63 5.12 -2.37
C GLU A 114 -11.31 4.65 -3.78
N LEU A 115 -12.34 4.21 -4.49
CA LEU A 115 -12.19 3.49 -5.75
C LEU A 115 -12.82 4.26 -6.90
N ALA A 116 -12.18 4.25 -8.06
CA ALA A 116 -12.70 4.83 -9.29
C ALA A 116 -12.13 4.05 -10.47
N GLU A 117 -13.00 3.71 -11.41
CA GLU A 117 -12.60 3.06 -12.67
C GLU A 117 -11.81 1.75 -12.48
N GLY A 118 -12.15 0.99 -11.44
CA GLY A 118 -11.48 -0.28 -11.15
C GLY A 118 -10.12 -0.13 -10.51
N ARG A 119 -9.77 1.06 -10.03
CA ARG A 119 -8.50 1.37 -9.37
C ARG A 119 -8.73 2.18 -8.10
N ILE A 120 -7.66 2.35 -7.36
CA ILE A 120 -7.68 3.12 -6.12
C ILE A 120 -7.39 4.59 -6.44
N SER A 121 -8.33 5.48 -6.08
CA SER A 121 -8.18 6.92 -6.24
C SER A 121 -7.69 7.62 -4.98
N LYS A 122 -7.88 7.00 -3.82
CA LYS A 122 -7.38 7.50 -2.55
C LYS A 122 -6.93 6.31 -1.68
N TYR A 123 -5.79 6.48 -1.03
CA TYR A 123 -5.17 5.42 -0.24
C TYR A 123 -4.57 6.03 1.03
N ILE A 124 -5.00 5.55 2.17
CA ILE A 124 -4.48 6.00 3.45
C ILE A 124 -4.17 4.77 4.29
N VAL A 125 -2.95 4.61 4.75
CA VAL A 125 -2.59 3.51 5.65
C VAL A 125 -1.81 4.03 6.85
N GLY A 126 -1.92 3.30 7.94
CA GLY A 126 -1.19 3.58 9.16
C GLY A 126 -1.08 2.34 10.02
N PRO A 127 -0.17 2.37 11.00
CA PRO A 127 0.04 1.23 11.89
C PRO A 127 -1.18 0.99 12.78
N GLU A 128 -1.40 -0.27 13.14
CA GLU A 128 -2.39 -0.64 14.15
C GLU A 128 -1.89 -0.14 15.51
N PRO A 129 -2.74 0.59 16.26
CA PRO A 129 -2.34 1.11 17.58
C PRO A 129 -2.01 0.00 18.58
#